data_4a78781a61cdef938de869f3aa0f83fa
#
_entry.id   4a78781a61cdef938de869f3aa0f83fa
#
_cell.length_a   1.000
_cell.length_b   1.000
_cell.length_c   1.000
_cell.angle_alpha   90.00
_cell.angle_beta   90.00
_cell.angle_gamma   90.00
#
_symmetry.space_group_name_H-M   'P 1'
#
loop_
_entity.id
_entity.type
_entity.pdbx_description
1 polymer ?
#
loop_
_entity_poly.entity_id
_entity_poly.type
_entity_poly.pdbx_seq_one_letter_code
_entity_poly.pdbx_strand_id
1 'polypeptide(L)'
;MIIGLHGHSGVGKNAAARLLTKQGFTTFALTAPIRRTLLLLDPRLEQGWTLSSLVEEQGWTGALRHPLYGNEVRRLMVALGRGMRQDFGDNVLIDPIDRAIAAMSNGTQANIVVTDIRLPHEAEWVISRGGLIISIQRDGATPASEDVTERPLPPALVSFTITGT
;
A
#
# COMPACT_ATOMS: atom_id res chain seq x y z
N MET A 1 9.52 16.35 1.98
CA MET A 1 10.08 15.21 1.20
C MET A 1 9.05 14.11 1.12
N ILE A 2 8.88 13.44 -0.05
CA ILE A 2 8.00 12.27 -0.20
C ILE A 2 8.87 11.05 -0.52
N ILE A 3 8.64 9.94 0.17
CA ILE A 3 9.27 8.63 -0.09
C ILE A 3 8.19 7.61 -0.38
N GLY A 4 8.24 6.97 -1.54
CA GLY A 4 7.41 5.83 -1.89
C GLY A 4 8.15 4.51 -1.63
N LEU A 5 7.53 3.58 -0.90
CA LEU A 5 8.08 2.24 -0.68
C LEU A 5 7.41 1.24 -1.60
N HIS A 6 8.22 0.53 -2.38
CA HIS A 6 7.82 -0.54 -3.29
C HIS A 6 8.40 -1.88 -2.85
N GLY A 7 7.80 -2.99 -3.28
CA GLY A 7 8.26 -4.35 -3.03
C GLY A 7 7.12 -5.30 -2.66
N HIS A 8 7.39 -6.60 -2.72
CA HIS A 8 6.40 -7.65 -2.42
C HIS A 8 5.87 -7.61 -0.98
N SER A 9 4.79 -8.30 -0.73
CA SER A 9 4.26 -8.46 0.62
C SER A 9 5.30 -9.15 1.52
N GLY A 10 5.51 -8.62 2.72
CA GLY A 10 6.40 -9.25 3.71
C GLY A 10 7.88 -8.90 3.63
N VAL A 11 8.37 -8.15 2.61
CA VAL A 11 9.80 -7.81 2.43
C VAL A 11 10.34 -6.78 3.44
N GLY A 12 9.51 -6.20 4.30
CA GLY A 12 9.98 -5.24 5.32
C GLY A 12 9.55 -3.79 5.11
N LYS A 13 8.67 -3.46 4.14
CA LYS A 13 8.17 -2.09 3.92
C LYS A 13 7.64 -1.42 5.19
N ASN A 14 6.86 -2.15 6.00
CA ASN A 14 6.33 -1.61 7.25
C ASN A 14 7.41 -1.35 8.31
N ALA A 15 8.50 -2.12 8.31
CA ALA A 15 9.64 -1.87 9.18
C ALA A 15 10.37 -0.59 8.75
N ALA A 16 10.63 -0.43 7.45
CA ALA A 16 11.20 0.79 6.90
C ALA A 16 10.33 2.02 7.19
N ALA A 17 9.01 1.92 6.99
CA ALA A 17 8.08 3.00 7.31
C ALA A 17 8.14 3.40 8.79
N ARG A 18 8.18 2.44 9.72
CA ARG A 18 8.33 2.73 11.16
C ARG A 18 9.64 3.44 11.49
N LEU A 19 10.74 3.11 10.83
CA LEU A 19 12.02 3.83 11.00
C LEU A 19 11.90 5.28 10.51
N LEU A 20 11.28 5.50 9.35
CA LEU A 20 11.04 6.83 8.81
C LEU A 20 10.09 7.64 9.71
N THR A 21 9.05 7.01 10.28
CA THR A 21 8.15 7.68 11.24
C THR A 21 8.90 8.17 12.47
N LYS A 22 9.88 7.41 12.98
CA LYS A 22 10.75 7.87 14.08
C LYS A 22 11.63 9.08 13.69
N GLN A 23 11.83 9.31 12.40
CA GLN A 23 12.54 10.46 11.84
C GLN A 23 11.59 11.61 11.45
N GLY A 24 10.35 11.58 11.90
CA GLY A 24 9.37 12.64 11.67
C GLY A 24 8.58 12.54 10.35
N PHE A 25 8.61 11.39 9.68
CA PHE A 25 7.77 11.16 8.50
C PHE A 25 6.34 10.77 8.90
N THR A 26 5.35 11.35 8.24
CA THR A 26 3.96 10.91 8.32
C THR A 26 3.73 9.77 7.32
N THR A 27 3.11 8.69 7.80
CA THR A 27 2.87 7.48 6.99
C THR A 27 1.50 7.52 6.34
N PHE A 28 1.46 7.25 5.03
CA PHE A 28 0.26 7.02 4.25
C PHE A 28 0.28 5.66 3.56
N ALA A 29 -0.90 5.13 3.29
CA ALA A 29 -1.09 3.92 2.49
C ALA A 29 -2.17 4.15 1.43
N LEU A 30 -1.85 3.88 0.15
CA LEU A 30 -2.80 3.97 -0.96
C LEU A 30 -3.97 2.99 -0.79
N THR A 31 -3.72 1.85 -0.13
CA THR A 31 -4.76 0.85 0.16
C THR A 31 -5.66 1.22 1.35
N ALA A 32 -5.41 2.31 2.08
CA ALA A 32 -6.23 2.69 3.23
C ALA A 32 -7.71 2.93 2.89
N PRO A 33 -8.08 3.63 1.78
CA PRO A 33 -9.47 3.75 1.37
C PRO A 33 -10.13 2.40 1.07
N ILE A 34 -9.42 1.50 0.37
CA ILE A 34 -9.90 0.14 0.06
C ILE A 34 -10.23 -0.62 1.35
N ARG A 35 -9.31 -0.61 2.32
CA ARG A 35 -9.50 -1.27 3.61
C ARG A 35 -10.70 -0.73 4.38
N ARG A 36 -10.86 0.60 4.44
CA ARG A 36 -12.02 1.22 5.09
C ARG A 36 -13.33 0.82 4.42
N THR A 37 -13.38 0.87 3.10
CA THR A 37 -14.58 0.49 2.35
C THR A 37 -14.93 -0.98 2.57
N LEU A 38 -13.95 -1.87 2.57
CA LEU A 38 -14.19 -3.29 2.84
C LEU A 38 -14.70 -3.54 4.26
N LEU A 39 -14.20 -2.83 5.27
CA LEU A 39 -14.74 -2.94 6.63
C LEU A 39 -16.16 -2.39 6.76
N LEU A 40 -16.51 -1.33 6.00
CA LEU A 40 -17.88 -0.80 5.96
C LEU A 40 -18.86 -1.77 5.26
N LEU A 41 -18.41 -2.45 4.22
CA LEU A 41 -19.18 -3.46 3.52
C LEU A 41 -19.31 -4.76 4.34
N ASP A 42 -18.32 -5.03 5.16
CA ASP A 42 -18.18 -6.21 6.01
C ASP A 42 -18.55 -7.54 5.32
N PRO A 43 -17.90 -7.89 4.21
CA PRO A 43 -18.25 -9.09 3.47
C PRO A 43 -18.10 -10.35 4.32
N ARG A 44 -19.04 -11.29 4.15
CA ARG A 44 -18.90 -12.62 4.72
C ARG A 44 -17.82 -13.38 3.96
N LEU A 45 -16.90 -13.94 4.72
CA LEU A 45 -15.87 -14.86 4.22
C LEU A 45 -16.41 -16.29 4.24
N GLU A 46 -15.74 -17.19 3.56
CA GLU A 46 -16.05 -18.61 3.64
C GLU A 46 -16.10 -19.07 5.11
N GLN A 47 -16.89 -20.09 5.42
CA GLN A 47 -17.08 -20.67 6.76
C GLN A 47 -17.68 -19.72 7.82
N GLY A 48 -18.33 -18.63 7.40
CA GLY A 48 -19.18 -17.82 8.29
C GLY A 48 -18.51 -16.70 9.05
N TRP A 49 -17.22 -16.49 8.87
CA TRP A 49 -16.53 -15.30 9.37
C TRP A 49 -16.94 -14.05 8.59
N THR A 50 -16.86 -12.89 9.25
CA THR A 50 -16.91 -11.60 8.55
C THR A 50 -15.51 -11.01 8.47
N LEU A 51 -15.30 -10.11 7.52
CA LEU A 51 -14.00 -9.46 7.38
C LEU A 51 -13.66 -8.64 8.62
N SER A 52 -14.65 -7.94 9.21
CA SER A 52 -14.43 -7.14 10.42
C SER A 52 -13.98 -8.01 11.59
N SER A 53 -14.67 -9.14 11.84
CA SER A 53 -14.30 -10.08 12.92
C SER A 53 -12.86 -10.60 12.76
N LEU A 54 -12.48 -10.96 11.53
CA LEU A 54 -11.12 -11.44 11.25
C LEU A 54 -10.07 -10.35 11.46
N VAL A 55 -10.36 -9.10 11.05
CA VAL A 55 -9.44 -7.97 11.21
C VAL A 55 -9.36 -7.52 12.68
N GLU A 56 -10.45 -7.55 13.43
CA GLU A 56 -10.45 -7.27 14.88
C GLU A 56 -9.57 -8.26 15.64
N GLU A 57 -9.65 -9.54 15.31
CA GLU A 57 -8.89 -10.57 16.00
C GLU A 57 -7.39 -10.56 15.63
N GLN A 58 -7.06 -10.39 14.36
CA GLN A 58 -5.69 -10.63 13.86
C GLN A 58 -5.03 -9.40 13.23
N GLY A 59 -5.73 -8.29 13.12
CA GLY A 59 -5.31 -7.12 12.35
C GLY A 59 -5.24 -7.42 10.84
N TRP A 60 -5.05 -6.37 10.03
CA TRP A 60 -4.93 -6.53 8.57
C TRP A 60 -3.78 -7.43 8.14
N THR A 61 -2.65 -7.41 8.85
CA THR A 61 -1.50 -8.26 8.52
C THR A 61 -1.82 -9.73 8.76
N GLY A 62 -2.48 -10.05 9.86
CA GLY A 62 -2.93 -11.40 10.17
C GLY A 62 -3.99 -11.88 9.20
N ALA A 63 -5.01 -11.06 8.92
CA ALA A 63 -6.07 -11.37 7.97
C ALA A 63 -5.52 -11.72 6.58
N LEU A 64 -4.54 -10.95 6.07
CA LEU A 64 -3.90 -11.20 4.77
C LEU A 64 -2.98 -12.43 4.75
N ARG A 65 -2.53 -12.90 5.90
CA ARG A 65 -1.68 -14.10 6.04
C ARG A 65 -2.44 -15.32 6.53
N HIS A 66 -3.74 -15.16 6.80
CA HIS A 66 -4.55 -16.25 7.32
C HIS A 66 -4.57 -17.41 6.31
N PRO A 67 -4.29 -18.66 6.74
CA PRO A 67 -4.14 -19.79 5.83
C PRO A 67 -5.41 -20.11 5.04
N LEU A 68 -6.60 -19.87 5.60
CA LEU A 68 -7.88 -20.12 4.95
C LEU A 68 -8.41 -18.88 4.22
N TYR A 69 -8.34 -17.70 4.84
CA TYR A 69 -9.02 -16.49 4.33
C TYR A 69 -8.12 -15.50 3.63
N GLY A 70 -6.80 -15.61 3.77
CA GLY A 70 -5.86 -14.60 3.28
C GLY A 70 -5.97 -14.36 1.77
N ASN A 71 -6.18 -15.41 0.99
CA ASN A 71 -6.38 -15.29 -0.45
C ASN A 71 -7.70 -14.60 -0.81
N GLU A 72 -8.78 -14.90 -0.08
CA GLU A 72 -10.08 -14.26 -0.28
C GLU A 72 -10.02 -12.77 0.06
N VAL A 73 -9.46 -12.42 1.22
CA VAL A 73 -9.26 -11.02 1.63
C VAL A 73 -8.45 -10.25 0.58
N ARG A 74 -7.38 -10.86 0.07
CA ARG A 74 -6.54 -10.27 -0.99
C ARG A 74 -7.33 -10.05 -2.28
N ARG A 75 -8.12 -11.05 -2.71
CA ARG A 75 -8.98 -10.97 -3.90
C ARG A 75 -10.00 -9.84 -3.78
N LEU A 76 -10.64 -9.68 -2.61
CA LEU A 76 -11.57 -8.58 -2.34
C LEU A 76 -10.88 -7.21 -2.44
N MET A 77 -9.68 -7.06 -1.85
CA MET A 77 -8.91 -5.82 -1.96
C MET A 77 -8.53 -5.47 -3.39
N VAL A 78 -8.07 -6.45 -4.17
CA VAL A 78 -7.69 -6.26 -5.58
C VAL A 78 -8.91 -5.91 -6.42
N ALA A 79 -10.02 -6.63 -6.26
CA ALA A 79 -11.25 -6.40 -7.00
C ALA A 79 -11.81 -4.98 -6.74
N LEU A 80 -11.90 -4.59 -5.46
CA LEU A 80 -12.37 -3.25 -5.10
C LEU A 80 -11.43 -2.15 -5.62
N GLY A 81 -10.13 -2.31 -5.45
CA GLY A 81 -9.15 -1.32 -5.94
C GLY A 81 -9.17 -1.18 -7.47
N ARG A 82 -9.39 -2.28 -8.19
CA ARG A 82 -9.56 -2.26 -9.66
C ARG A 82 -10.84 -1.52 -10.05
N GLY A 83 -11.97 -1.86 -9.44
CA GLY A 83 -13.26 -1.19 -9.70
C GLY A 83 -13.19 0.30 -9.42
N MET A 84 -12.60 0.70 -8.29
CA MET A 84 -12.43 2.12 -7.95
C MET A 84 -11.64 2.87 -9.03
N ARG A 85 -10.53 2.30 -9.54
CA ARG A 85 -9.74 2.94 -10.59
C ARG A 85 -10.50 2.97 -11.93
N GLN A 86 -11.22 1.91 -12.25
CA GLN A 86 -12.01 1.83 -13.49
C GLN A 86 -13.11 2.89 -13.54
N ASP A 87 -13.80 3.11 -12.43
CA ASP A 87 -14.97 4.00 -12.39
C ASP A 87 -14.61 5.46 -12.07
N PHE A 88 -13.55 5.69 -11.28
CA PHE A 88 -13.17 7.03 -10.79
C PHE A 88 -11.79 7.51 -11.28
N GLY A 89 -11.10 6.71 -12.09
CA GLY A 89 -9.77 7.02 -12.64
C GLY A 89 -8.61 6.56 -11.75
N ASP A 90 -7.43 6.50 -12.36
CA ASP A 90 -6.22 5.92 -11.74
C ASP A 90 -5.78 6.64 -10.46
N ASN A 91 -6.08 7.93 -10.34
CA ASN A 91 -5.69 8.75 -9.18
C ASN A 91 -6.63 8.62 -7.97
N VAL A 92 -7.70 7.85 -8.05
CA VAL A 92 -8.72 7.75 -6.99
C VAL A 92 -8.14 7.38 -5.60
N LEU A 93 -7.05 6.62 -5.57
CA LEU A 93 -6.36 6.27 -4.32
C LEU A 93 -5.27 7.28 -3.93
N ILE A 94 -4.81 8.08 -4.87
CA ILE A 94 -3.81 9.14 -4.69
C ILE A 94 -4.46 10.41 -4.15
N ASP A 95 -5.61 10.81 -4.68
CA ASP A 95 -6.30 12.06 -4.35
C ASP A 95 -6.56 12.27 -2.84
N PRO A 96 -6.94 11.23 -2.06
CA PRO A 96 -7.07 11.37 -0.61
C PRO A 96 -5.75 11.73 0.08
N ILE A 97 -4.63 11.20 -0.41
CA ILE A 97 -3.30 11.52 0.12
C ILE A 97 -2.92 12.95 -0.24
N ASP A 98 -3.14 13.37 -1.48
CA ASP A 98 -2.89 14.74 -1.91
C ASP A 98 -3.65 15.77 -1.07
N ARG A 99 -4.92 15.51 -0.81
CA ARG A 99 -5.73 16.39 0.06
C ARG A 99 -5.20 16.42 1.49
N ALA A 100 -4.77 15.27 2.02
CA ALA A 100 -4.19 15.22 3.36
C ALA A 100 -2.86 15.98 3.44
N ILE A 101 -2.00 15.84 2.44
CA ILE A 101 -0.73 16.58 2.32
C ILE A 101 -1.00 18.08 2.26
N ALA A 102 -1.94 18.53 1.43
CA ALA A 102 -2.32 19.92 1.31
C ALA A 102 -2.83 20.50 2.65
N ALA A 103 -3.62 19.73 3.39
CA ALA A 103 -4.14 20.13 4.71
C ALA A 103 -3.04 20.21 5.79
N MET A 104 -1.98 19.40 5.67
CA MET A 104 -0.84 19.41 6.61
C MET A 104 0.15 20.55 6.32
N SER A 105 0.19 21.05 5.09
CA SER A 105 1.19 22.01 4.62
C SER A 105 0.82 23.45 5.03
N ASN A 106 0.97 23.78 6.31
CA ASN A 106 0.93 25.17 6.80
C ASN A 106 2.18 25.95 6.37
N GLY A 107 2.59 25.89 5.07
CA GLY A 107 3.78 26.55 4.54
C GLY A 107 5.12 25.80 4.72
N THR A 108 5.15 24.68 5.42
CA THR A 108 6.34 23.81 5.56
C THR A 108 6.15 22.51 4.78
N GLN A 109 7.21 22.09 4.10
CA GLN A 109 7.20 20.84 3.34
C GLN A 109 7.13 19.64 4.30
N ALA A 110 5.97 18.95 4.33
CA ALA A 110 5.79 17.76 5.15
C ALA A 110 6.70 16.62 4.67
N ASN A 111 7.26 15.86 5.62
CA ASN A 111 7.96 14.61 5.34
C ASN A 111 6.94 13.45 5.35
N ILE A 112 6.86 12.73 4.23
CA ILE A 112 5.81 11.74 3.99
C ILE A 112 6.43 10.44 3.49
N VAL A 113 5.93 9.31 4.00
CA VAL A 113 6.21 8.00 3.46
C VAL A 113 4.92 7.32 3.01
N VAL A 114 4.88 6.87 1.76
CA VAL A 114 3.78 6.06 1.19
C VAL A 114 4.24 4.61 1.11
N THR A 115 3.57 3.72 1.83
CA THR A 115 4.09 2.37 2.15
C THR A 115 3.80 1.30 1.12
N ASP A 116 2.98 1.58 0.12
CA ASP A 116 2.41 0.56 -0.77
C ASP A 116 2.29 1.03 -2.23
N ILE A 117 3.34 1.65 -2.73
CA ILE A 117 3.49 1.95 -4.16
C ILE A 117 3.54 0.62 -4.93
N ARG A 118 2.61 0.44 -5.86
CA ARG A 118 2.41 -0.79 -6.62
C ARG A 118 2.43 -0.59 -8.13
N LEU A 119 1.88 0.52 -8.61
CA LEU A 119 1.66 0.78 -10.02
C LEU A 119 2.57 1.91 -10.52
N PRO A 120 2.95 1.89 -11.82
CA PRO A 120 3.82 2.93 -12.39
C PRO A 120 3.33 4.36 -12.16
N HIS A 121 2.03 4.65 -12.39
CA HIS A 121 1.47 5.99 -12.19
C HIS A 121 1.53 6.46 -10.72
N GLU A 122 1.48 5.54 -9.75
CA GLU A 122 1.65 5.86 -8.32
C GLU A 122 3.12 6.29 -8.03
N ALA A 123 4.08 5.61 -8.66
CA ALA A 123 5.48 5.99 -8.57
C ALA A 123 5.77 7.33 -9.28
N GLU A 124 5.22 7.52 -10.48
CA GLU A 124 5.30 8.77 -11.23
C GLU A 124 4.73 9.95 -10.45
N TRP A 125 3.61 9.74 -9.74
CA TRP A 125 3.05 10.74 -8.85
C TRP A 125 4.03 11.15 -7.73
N VAL A 126 4.71 10.22 -7.08
CA VAL A 126 5.74 10.52 -6.07
C VAL A 126 6.88 11.32 -6.70
N ILE A 127 7.40 10.88 -7.86
CA ILE A 127 8.51 11.49 -8.55
C ILE A 127 8.17 12.92 -9.02
N SER A 128 6.95 13.13 -9.56
CA SER A 128 6.50 14.46 -10.02
C SER A 128 6.47 15.51 -8.90
N ARG A 129 6.45 15.08 -7.64
CA ARG A 129 6.53 15.92 -6.44
C ARG A 129 7.96 16.04 -5.87
N GLY A 130 8.97 15.65 -6.64
CA GLY A 130 10.37 15.65 -6.19
C GLY A 130 10.65 14.56 -5.14
N GLY A 131 9.81 13.54 -5.05
CA GLY A 131 9.98 12.40 -4.15
C GLY A 131 10.88 11.31 -4.71
N LEU A 132 11.13 10.29 -3.90
CA LEU A 132 12.00 9.14 -4.19
C LEU A 132 11.22 7.84 -4.05
N ILE A 133 11.52 6.86 -4.93
CA ILE A 133 11.01 5.49 -4.82
C ILE A 133 12.12 4.57 -4.32
N ILE A 134 11.86 3.91 -3.19
CA ILE A 134 12.75 2.90 -2.61
C ILE A 134 12.11 1.52 -2.82
N SER A 135 12.76 0.69 -3.62
CA SER A 135 12.39 -0.72 -3.78
C SER A 135 13.03 -1.55 -2.67
N ILE A 136 12.21 -2.25 -1.89
CA ILE A 136 12.69 -3.15 -0.84
C ILE A 136 12.51 -4.58 -1.34
N GLN A 137 13.60 -5.31 -1.38
CA GLN A 137 13.66 -6.70 -1.81
C GLN A 137 14.15 -7.58 -0.67
N ARG A 138 13.77 -8.83 -0.67
CA ARG A 138 14.27 -9.84 0.24
C ARG A 138 14.54 -11.12 -0.51
N ASP A 139 15.66 -11.76 -0.22
CA ASP A 139 16.02 -13.03 -0.83
C ASP A 139 14.93 -14.08 -0.58
N GLY A 140 14.53 -14.77 -1.63
CA GLY A 140 13.47 -15.78 -1.58
C GLY A 140 12.03 -15.25 -1.48
N ALA A 141 11.81 -13.93 -1.46
CA ALA A 141 10.46 -13.38 -1.50
C ALA A 141 9.84 -13.52 -2.89
N THR A 142 8.65 -14.13 -2.94
CA THR A 142 7.88 -14.31 -4.17
C THR A 142 6.64 -13.42 -4.18
N PRO A 143 6.12 -13.04 -5.37
CA PRO A 143 4.84 -12.36 -5.49
C PRO A 143 3.74 -13.16 -4.79
N ALA A 144 2.84 -12.45 -4.09
CA ALA A 144 1.71 -13.08 -3.42
C ALA A 144 0.59 -13.49 -4.39
N SER A 145 0.62 -13.01 -5.63
CA SER A 145 -0.31 -13.35 -6.73
C SER A 145 0.29 -12.91 -8.07
N GLU A 146 -0.34 -13.33 -9.18
CA GLU A 146 0.00 -12.88 -10.54
C GLU A 146 -0.60 -11.51 -10.91
N ASP A 147 -1.29 -10.85 -9.98
CA ASP A 147 -1.91 -9.55 -10.23
C ASP A 147 -0.87 -8.48 -10.60
N VAL A 148 -1.29 -7.53 -11.43
CA VAL A 148 -0.43 -6.42 -11.88
C VAL A 148 0.16 -5.62 -10.72
N THR A 149 -0.52 -5.56 -9.58
CA THR A 149 -0.06 -4.87 -8.37
C THR A 149 1.09 -5.58 -7.65
N GLU A 150 1.41 -6.81 -8.01
CA GLU A 150 2.56 -7.58 -7.50
C GLU A 150 3.75 -7.59 -8.48
N ARG A 151 3.61 -6.95 -9.66
CA ARG A 151 4.71 -6.84 -10.63
C ARG A 151 5.75 -5.82 -10.15
N PRO A 152 7.05 -6.02 -10.46
CA PRO A 152 8.06 -5.03 -10.19
C PRO A 152 7.79 -3.74 -10.98
N LEU A 153 8.12 -2.60 -10.39
CA LEU A 153 8.11 -1.32 -11.10
C LEU A 153 9.19 -1.30 -12.20
N PRO A 154 8.97 -0.54 -13.29
CA PRO A 154 10.03 -0.24 -14.24
C PRO A 154 11.28 0.30 -13.51
N PRO A 155 12.49 -0.19 -13.82
CA PRO A 155 13.71 0.25 -13.14
C PRO A 155 13.94 1.78 -13.19
N ALA A 156 13.50 2.43 -14.26
CA ALA A 156 13.60 3.89 -14.42
C ALA A 156 12.81 4.70 -13.36
N LEU A 157 11.81 4.08 -12.71
CA LEU A 157 11.01 4.71 -11.66
C LEU A 157 11.58 4.44 -10.25
N VAL A 158 12.58 3.59 -10.12
CA VAL A 158 13.17 3.22 -8.82
C VAL A 158 14.41 4.05 -8.56
N SER A 159 14.41 4.85 -7.50
CA SER A 159 15.55 5.67 -7.11
C SER A 159 16.64 4.87 -6.39
N PHE A 160 16.23 3.95 -5.51
CA PHE A 160 17.12 3.08 -4.73
C PHE A 160 16.52 1.70 -4.54
N THR A 161 17.39 0.68 -4.50
CA THR A 161 17.00 -0.69 -4.12
C THR A 161 17.73 -1.07 -2.84
N ILE A 162 16.99 -1.59 -1.87
CA ILE A 162 17.52 -2.15 -0.62
C ILE A 162 17.21 -3.63 -0.61
N THR A 163 18.25 -4.45 -0.53
CA THR A 163 18.11 -5.92 -0.44
C THR A 163 18.43 -6.35 1.00
N GLY A 164 17.49 -7.07 1.61
CA GLY A 164 17.66 -7.70 2.92
C GLY A 164 17.81 -9.22 2.76
N THR A 165 18.62 -9.81 3.60
CA THR A 165 18.76 -11.27 3.76
C THR A 165 17.69 -11.84 4.68
#